data_3ba093f4a3bca856fdf182d25e636518
#
_entry.id   3ba093f4a3bca856fdf182d25e636518
#
_cell.length_a   1.000
_cell.length_b   1.000
_cell.length_c   1.000
_cell.angle_alpha   90.00
_cell.angle_beta   90.00
_cell.angle_gamma   90.00
#
_symmetry.space_group_name_H-M   'P 1'
#
loop_
_entity.id
_entity.type
_entity.pdbx_description
1 polymer ?
#
loop_
_entity_poly.entity_id
_entity_poly.type
_entity_poly.pdbx_seq_one_letter_code
_entity_poly.pdbx_strand_id
1 'polypeptide(L)'
;MVKPSGQTAADTKTRILDAAAAVFVRRGIDGARMQDIADQAGVNKALLHYHFRSKADLARAVWLRIASSFVPGIFQMLGSDIALDEKIERFVDAYHTRLAKHPYLLGYVISEAARHPDFVDDFYSAERRKAARRSLERVEQQINERAKQKKLVPVPADQFLVTLVGSCLYPFVAQPMIAEALGLTPKGLRDFMKRRRTELPALLKRTL
;
A
#
# COMPACT_ATOMS: atom_id res chain seq x y z
N MET A 1 -24.40 -10.94 -36.68
CA MET A 1 -23.14 -11.10 -35.92
C MET A 1 -22.56 -9.73 -35.65
N VAL A 2 -22.76 -9.21 -34.44
CA VAL A 2 -22.21 -7.91 -34.02
C VAL A 2 -20.75 -8.16 -33.61
N LYS A 3 -19.78 -7.55 -34.34
CA LYS A 3 -18.37 -7.50 -33.90
C LYS A 3 -18.31 -6.78 -32.57
N PRO A 4 -17.61 -7.29 -31.53
CA PRO A 4 -17.42 -6.55 -30.31
C PRO A 4 -16.59 -5.31 -30.64
N SER A 5 -17.14 -4.15 -30.29
CA SER A 5 -16.55 -2.81 -30.41
C SER A 5 -15.15 -2.77 -29.82
N GLY A 6 -14.22 -2.14 -30.53
CA GLY A 6 -12.78 -2.11 -30.35
C GLY A 6 -12.30 -1.96 -28.90
N GLN A 7 -11.75 -3.04 -28.36
CA GLN A 7 -10.92 -2.96 -27.18
C GLN A 7 -9.69 -2.12 -27.52
N THR A 8 -9.52 -0.99 -26.84
CA THR A 8 -8.34 -0.15 -27.03
C THR A 8 -7.09 -0.85 -26.51
N ALA A 9 -5.91 -0.52 -27.03
CA ALA A 9 -4.63 -1.03 -26.52
C ALA A 9 -4.46 -0.71 -25.00
N ALA A 10 -5.04 0.40 -24.53
CA ALA A 10 -5.07 0.79 -23.13
C ALA A 10 -5.91 -0.18 -22.27
N ASP A 11 -7.07 -0.60 -22.75
CA ASP A 11 -7.93 -1.58 -22.05
C ASP A 11 -7.25 -2.94 -21.94
N THR A 12 -6.58 -3.37 -23.00
CA THR A 12 -5.82 -4.63 -23.04
C THR A 12 -4.66 -4.60 -22.03
N LYS A 13 -3.89 -3.51 -22.00
CA LYS A 13 -2.79 -3.33 -21.04
C LYS A 13 -3.29 -3.36 -19.61
N THR A 14 -4.42 -2.72 -19.32
CA THR A 14 -5.03 -2.72 -17.98
C THR A 14 -5.46 -4.12 -17.55
N ARG A 15 -6.13 -4.89 -18.42
CA ARG A 15 -6.51 -6.28 -18.16
C ARG A 15 -5.30 -7.18 -17.86
N ILE A 16 -4.22 -7.03 -18.62
CA ILE A 16 -2.97 -7.76 -18.39
C ILE A 16 -2.41 -7.41 -17.00
N LEU A 17 -2.36 -6.14 -16.64
CA LEU A 17 -1.87 -5.70 -15.34
C LEU A 17 -2.74 -6.20 -14.18
N ASP A 18 -4.07 -6.24 -14.35
CA ASP A 18 -4.99 -6.78 -13.33
C ASP A 18 -4.81 -8.29 -13.14
N ALA A 19 -4.73 -9.04 -14.24
CA ALA A 19 -4.47 -10.48 -14.21
C ALA A 19 -3.10 -10.78 -13.58
N ALA A 20 -2.05 -10.04 -13.97
CA ALA A 20 -0.71 -10.19 -13.43
C ALA A 20 -0.68 -9.89 -11.92
N ALA A 21 -1.34 -8.82 -11.46
CA ALA A 21 -1.44 -8.50 -10.05
C ALA A 21 -2.07 -9.66 -9.26
N ALA A 22 -3.17 -10.22 -9.76
CA ALA A 22 -3.84 -11.36 -9.11
C ALA A 22 -2.95 -12.63 -9.06
N VAL A 23 -2.17 -12.90 -10.11
CA VAL A 23 -1.25 -14.05 -10.15
C VAL A 23 -0.05 -13.81 -9.22
N PHE A 24 0.59 -12.64 -9.28
CA PHE A 24 1.76 -12.31 -8.48
C PHE A 24 1.45 -12.28 -6.97
N VAL A 25 0.31 -11.72 -6.59
CA VAL A 25 -0.13 -11.71 -5.17
C VAL A 25 -0.31 -13.13 -4.63
N ARG A 26 -0.78 -14.08 -5.47
CA ARG A 26 -1.01 -15.47 -5.02
C ARG A 26 0.24 -16.33 -5.02
N ARG A 27 1.14 -16.16 -6.00
CA ARG A 27 2.24 -17.10 -6.28
C ARG A 27 3.63 -16.47 -6.15
N GLY A 28 3.71 -15.17 -5.87
CA GLY A 28 4.95 -14.39 -6.01
C GLY A 28 5.33 -14.21 -7.49
N ILE A 29 6.30 -13.35 -7.75
CA ILE A 29 6.82 -13.12 -9.12
C ILE A 29 7.49 -14.40 -9.64
N ASP A 30 8.29 -15.08 -8.81
CA ASP A 30 9.07 -16.25 -9.22
C ASP A 30 8.17 -17.44 -9.62
N GLY A 31 7.14 -17.72 -8.84
CA GLY A 31 6.18 -18.80 -9.07
C GLY A 31 5.16 -18.54 -10.18
N ALA A 32 5.08 -17.31 -10.69
CA ALA A 32 4.15 -16.94 -11.76
C ALA A 32 4.68 -17.32 -13.14
N ARG A 33 3.80 -17.80 -14.02
CA ARG A 33 4.09 -18.07 -15.43
C ARG A 33 3.38 -17.06 -16.32
N MET A 34 4.06 -16.58 -17.37
CA MET A 34 3.49 -15.66 -18.36
C MET A 34 2.24 -16.24 -19.04
N GLN A 35 2.19 -17.56 -19.23
CA GLN A 35 1.02 -18.24 -19.78
C GLN A 35 -0.20 -18.11 -18.86
N ASP A 36 -0.04 -18.38 -17.56
CA ASP A 36 -1.13 -18.25 -16.57
C ASP A 36 -1.71 -16.84 -16.54
N ILE A 37 -0.83 -15.83 -16.71
CA ILE A 37 -1.25 -14.42 -16.77
C ILE A 37 -2.00 -14.12 -18.07
N ALA A 38 -1.53 -14.63 -19.22
CA ALA A 38 -2.19 -14.46 -20.50
C ALA A 38 -3.59 -15.07 -20.49
N ASP A 39 -3.71 -16.31 -19.99
CA ASP A 39 -4.98 -17.03 -19.87
C ASP A 39 -5.95 -16.29 -18.95
N GLN A 40 -5.47 -15.82 -17.81
CA GLN A 40 -6.30 -15.03 -16.86
C GLN A 40 -6.72 -13.68 -17.43
N ALA A 41 -5.88 -13.03 -18.25
CA ALA A 41 -6.18 -11.77 -18.91
C ALA A 41 -7.09 -11.94 -20.14
N GLY A 42 -7.33 -13.19 -20.60
CA GLY A 42 -8.06 -13.47 -21.83
C GLY A 42 -7.35 -12.93 -23.07
N VAL A 43 -6.01 -13.03 -23.11
CA VAL A 43 -5.17 -12.62 -24.23
C VAL A 43 -4.26 -13.78 -24.65
N ASN A 44 -3.79 -13.78 -25.91
CA ASN A 44 -2.77 -14.73 -26.31
C ASN A 44 -1.38 -14.27 -25.80
N LYS A 45 -0.45 -15.23 -25.71
CA LYS A 45 0.91 -14.99 -25.22
C LYS A 45 1.67 -13.97 -26.06
N ALA A 46 1.44 -13.91 -27.38
CA ALA A 46 2.09 -12.95 -28.26
C ALA A 46 1.68 -11.51 -27.94
N LEU A 47 0.38 -11.27 -27.69
CA LEU A 47 -0.13 -9.96 -27.30
C LEU A 47 0.39 -9.53 -25.91
N LEU A 48 0.51 -10.48 -24.98
CA LEU A 48 1.11 -10.20 -23.69
C LEU A 48 2.57 -9.78 -23.85
N HIS A 49 3.37 -10.51 -24.66
CA HIS A 49 4.77 -10.14 -24.93
C HIS A 49 4.91 -8.85 -25.74
N TYR A 50 3.93 -8.49 -26.56
CA TYR A 50 3.90 -7.20 -27.23
C TYR A 50 3.82 -6.03 -26.23
N HIS A 51 2.99 -6.17 -25.16
CA HIS A 51 2.85 -5.16 -24.14
C HIS A 51 3.99 -5.18 -23.11
N PHE A 52 4.49 -6.37 -22.76
CA PHE A 52 5.51 -6.57 -21.73
C PHE A 52 6.54 -7.60 -22.21
N ARG A 53 7.74 -7.13 -22.50
CA ARG A 53 8.81 -7.95 -23.10
C ARG A 53 9.25 -9.11 -22.22
N SER A 54 9.19 -8.92 -20.89
CA SER A 54 9.60 -9.92 -19.90
C SER A 54 8.64 -9.98 -18.70
N LYS A 55 8.75 -11.06 -17.92
CA LYS A 55 8.06 -11.19 -16.64
C LYS A 55 8.52 -10.13 -15.64
N ALA A 56 9.78 -9.74 -15.68
CA ALA A 56 10.34 -8.69 -14.84
C ALA A 56 9.74 -7.31 -15.17
N ASP A 57 9.62 -6.95 -16.46
CA ASP A 57 8.98 -5.69 -16.86
C ASP A 57 7.51 -5.63 -16.42
N LEU A 58 6.80 -6.76 -16.56
CA LEU A 58 5.40 -6.86 -16.11
C LEU A 58 5.29 -6.73 -14.60
N ALA A 59 6.17 -7.40 -13.85
CA ALA A 59 6.20 -7.33 -12.38
C ALA A 59 6.48 -5.92 -11.88
N ARG A 60 7.49 -5.24 -12.47
CA ARG A 60 7.79 -3.83 -12.19
C ARG A 60 6.58 -2.93 -12.46
N ALA A 61 5.93 -3.09 -13.61
CA ALA A 61 4.75 -2.29 -13.97
C ALA A 61 3.57 -2.50 -13.01
N VAL A 62 3.34 -3.75 -12.57
CA VAL A 62 2.32 -4.10 -11.58
C VAL A 62 2.65 -3.45 -10.24
N TRP A 63 3.89 -3.60 -9.76
CA TRP A 63 4.33 -3.05 -8.49
C TRP A 63 4.19 -1.52 -8.48
N LEU A 64 4.71 -0.83 -9.51
CA LEU A 64 4.61 0.62 -9.65
C LEU A 64 3.15 1.10 -9.67
N ARG A 65 2.27 0.39 -10.37
CA ARG A 65 0.83 0.72 -10.42
C ARG A 65 0.19 0.60 -9.05
N ILE A 66 0.48 -0.46 -8.32
CA ILE A 66 -0.05 -0.67 -6.98
C ILE A 66 0.49 0.40 -6.04
N ALA A 67 1.80 0.63 -5.98
CA ALA A 67 2.41 1.65 -5.13
C ALA A 67 1.85 3.05 -5.44
N SER A 68 1.71 3.41 -6.74
CA SER A 68 1.14 4.68 -7.17
C SER A 68 -0.32 4.88 -6.80
N SER A 69 -1.04 3.81 -6.51
CA SER A 69 -2.46 3.91 -6.16
C SER A 69 -2.71 4.32 -4.70
N PHE A 70 -1.71 4.25 -3.81
CA PHE A 70 -1.90 4.60 -2.39
C PHE A 70 -0.77 5.44 -1.78
N VAL A 71 0.51 5.29 -2.18
CA VAL A 71 1.61 6.03 -1.54
C VAL A 71 1.49 7.55 -1.72
N PRO A 72 1.15 8.10 -2.91
CA PRO A 72 0.97 9.54 -3.05
C PRO A 72 -0.13 10.11 -2.17
N GLY A 73 -1.25 9.38 -2.01
CA GLY A 73 -2.36 9.78 -1.14
C GLY A 73 -1.96 9.90 0.34
N ILE A 74 -1.01 9.07 0.80
CA ILE A 74 -0.45 9.17 2.15
C ILE A 74 0.22 10.52 2.34
N PHE A 75 1.17 10.86 1.48
CA PHE A 75 1.91 12.12 1.60
C PHE A 75 1.01 13.34 1.36
N GLN A 76 0.04 13.26 0.44
CA GLN A 76 -0.93 14.33 0.24
C GLN A 76 -1.74 14.59 1.51
N MET A 77 -2.23 13.56 2.18
CA MET A 77 -2.97 13.66 3.43
C MET A 77 -2.11 14.19 4.57
N LEU A 78 -0.88 13.68 4.72
CA LEU A 78 0.06 14.15 5.73
C LEU A 78 0.48 15.61 5.52
N GLY A 79 0.62 16.05 4.27
CA GLY A 79 0.95 17.44 3.90
C GLY A 79 -0.22 18.41 3.94
N SER A 80 -1.47 17.94 4.15
CA SER A 80 -2.65 18.80 4.22
C SER A 80 -2.68 19.68 5.49
N ASP A 81 -3.55 20.69 5.52
CA ASP A 81 -3.67 21.64 6.64
C ASP A 81 -4.60 21.16 7.77
N ILE A 82 -5.20 19.97 7.66
CA ILE A 82 -6.03 19.42 8.73
C ILE A 82 -5.19 19.14 10.00
N ALA A 83 -5.86 19.13 11.15
CA ALA A 83 -5.21 18.89 12.44
C ALA A 83 -4.52 17.51 12.49
N LEU A 84 -3.41 17.40 13.25
CA LEU A 84 -2.65 16.15 13.37
C LEU A 84 -3.50 14.98 13.86
N ASP A 85 -4.41 15.21 14.80
CA ASP A 85 -5.33 14.19 15.32
C ASP A 85 -6.26 13.65 14.23
N GLU A 86 -6.76 14.53 13.39
CA GLU A 86 -7.61 14.17 12.25
C GLU A 86 -6.83 13.44 11.15
N LYS A 87 -5.56 13.81 10.92
CA LYS A 87 -4.66 13.05 10.03
C LYS A 87 -4.51 11.60 10.48
N ILE A 88 -4.29 11.38 11.78
CA ILE A 88 -4.16 10.04 12.35
C ILE A 88 -5.45 9.24 12.14
N GLU A 89 -6.60 9.81 12.44
CA GLU A 89 -7.90 9.15 12.27
C GLU A 89 -8.16 8.77 10.82
N ARG A 90 -8.03 9.75 9.91
CA ARG A 90 -8.25 9.54 8.48
C ARG A 90 -7.28 8.52 7.88
N PHE A 91 -6.01 8.55 8.32
CA PHE A 91 -5.02 7.59 7.88
C PHE A 91 -5.38 6.17 8.27
N VAL A 92 -5.65 5.95 9.57
CA VAL A 92 -6.02 4.63 10.09
C VAL A 92 -7.29 4.10 9.41
N ASP A 93 -8.30 4.95 9.26
CA ASP A 93 -9.56 4.59 8.60
C ASP A 93 -9.38 4.20 7.14
N ALA A 94 -8.68 5.03 6.35
CA ALA A 94 -8.42 4.78 4.94
C ALA A 94 -7.60 3.49 4.73
N TYR A 95 -6.57 3.29 5.58
CA TYR A 95 -5.74 2.09 5.53
C TYR A 95 -6.53 0.83 5.85
N HIS A 96 -7.27 0.80 6.95
CA HIS A 96 -8.09 -0.33 7.33
C HIS A 96 -9.14 -0.66 6.28
N THR A 97 -9.82 0.34 5.76
CA THR A 97 -10.84 0.16 4.71
C THR A 97 -10.25 -0.47 3.44
N ARG A 98 -9.07 0.01 3.02
CA ARG A 98 -8.40 -0.47 1.81
C ARG A 98 -7.83 -1.87 1.97
N LEU A 99 -7.13 -2.13 3.08
CA LEU A 99 -6.48 -3.41 3.33
C LEU A 99 -7.48 -4.52 3.66
N ALA A 100 -8.62 -4.19 4.25
CA ALA A 100 -9.71 -5.17 4.43
C ALA A 100 -10.23 -5.71 3.10
N LYS A 101 -10.21 -4.90 2.02
CA LYS A 101 -10.62 -5.33 0.68
C LYS A 101 -9.53 -6.13 -0.05
N HIS A 102 -8.26 -5.87 0.24
CA HIS A 102 -7.11 -6.46 -0.46
C HIS A 102 -5.98 -6.83 0.52
N PRO A 103 -6.20 -7.78 1.46
CA PRO A 103 -5.29 -8.05 2.58
C PRO A 103 -3.89 -8.51 2.14
N TYR A 104 -3.79 -9.19 1.01
CA TYR A 104 -2.52 -9.73 0.51
C TYR A 104 -1.70 -8.74 -0.34
N LEU A 105 -2.34 -7.65 -0.82
CA LEU A 105 -1.71 -6.72 -1.75
C LEU A 105 -0.51 -6.02 -1.14
N LEU A 106 -0.60 -5.67 0.12
CA LEU A 106 0.45 -4.96 0.82
C LEU A 106 1.63 -5.85 1.18
N GLY A 107 1.37 -7.10 1.59
CA GLY A 107 2.42 -8.10 1.77
C GLY A 107 3.24 -8.28 0.50
N TYR A 108 2.58 -8.35 -0.66
CA TYR A 108 3.23 -8.38 -1.96
C TYR A 108 4.10 -7.13 -2.18
N VAL A 109 3.56 -5.92 -1.98
CA VAL A 109 4.32 -4.68 -2.22
C VAL A 109 5.57 -4.60 -1.35
N ILE A 110 5.47 -4.94 -0.05
CA ILE A 110 6.59 -4.90 0.88
C ILE A 110 7.63 -5.97 0.56
N SER A 111 7.19 -7.21 0.31
CA SER A 111 8.12 -8.31 0.03
C SER A 111 8.87 -8.09 -1.29
N GLU A 112 8.19 -7.59 -2.32
CA GLU A 112 8.84 -7.33 -3.59
C GLU A 112 9.74 -6.08 -3.56
N ALA A 113 9.39 -5.05 -2.79
CA ALA A 113 10.28 -3.91 -2.55
C ALA A 113 11.60 -4.33 -1.87
N ALA A 114 11.55 -5.29 -0.95
CA ALA A 114 12.74 -5.81 -0.29
C ALA A 114 13.63 -6.67 -1.23
N ARG A 115 13.02 -7.38 -2.19
CA ARG A 115 13.73 -8.21 -3.18
C ARG A 115 14.22 -7.42 -4.39
N HIS A 116 13.52 -6.35 -4.74
CA HIS A 116 13.71 -5.52 -5.92
C HIS A 116 13.81 -4.04 -5.54
N PRO A 117 14.92 -3.59 -4.92
CA PRO A 117 15.10 -2.18 -4.52
C PRO A 117 14.96 -1.20 -5.67
N ASP A 118 15.32 -1.63 -6.90
CA ASP A 118 15.16 -0.87 -8.14
C ASP A 118 13.71 -0.46 -8.44
N PHE A 119 12.71 -1.23 -7.98
CA PHE A 119 11.30 -0.83 -8.07
C PHE A 119 11.00 0.40 -7.21
N VAL A 120 11.64 0.48 -6.05
CA VAL A 120 11.51 1.62 -5.14
C VAL A 120 12.20 2.85 -5.71
N ASP A 121 13.38 2.68 -6.29
CA ASP A 121 14.13 3.78 -6.93
C ASP A 121 13.36 4.38 -8.09
N ASP A 122 12.74 3.56 -8.94
CA ASP A 122 11.89 4.01 -10.04
C ASP A 122 10.62 4.73 -9.55
N PHE A 123 10.06 4.27 -8.43
CA PHE A 123 8.89 4.90 -7.86
C PHE A 123 9.16 6.29 -7.32
N TYR A 124 10.31 6.48 -6.63
CA TYR A 124 10.65 7.75 -6.00
C TYR A 124 11.42 8.67 -6.94
N SER A 125 10.71 9.31 -7.88
CA SER A 125 11.27 10.44 -8.64
C SER A 125 11.70 11.58 -7.74
N ALA A 126 12.48 12.52 -8.27
CA ALA A 126 12.90 13.72 -7.52
C ALA A 126 11.69 14.52 -6.99
N GLU A 127 10.62 14.63 -7.79
CA GLU A 127 9.38 15.33 -7.44
C GLU A 127 8.64 14.60 -6.29
N ARG A 128 8.55 13.27 -6.34
CA ARG A 128 7.92 12.48 -5.28
C ARG A 128 8.69 12.57 -3.97
N ARG A 129 10.05 12.53 -4.03
CA ARG A 129 10.91 12.73 -2.85
C ARG A 129 10.72 14.14 -2.25
N LYS A 130 10.64 15.16 -3.10
CA LYS A 130 10.38 16.53 -2.65
C LYS A 130 9.00 16.68 -2.02
N ALA A 131 7.97 16.09 -2.61
CA ALA A 131 6.61 16.09 -2.05
C ALA A 131 6.55 15.37 -0.69
N ALA A 132 7.20 14.23 -0.56
CA ALA A 132 7.28 13.49 0.70
C ALA A 132 7.96 14.30 1.80
N ARG A 133 9.10 14.98 1.51
CA ARG A 133 9.81 15.84 2.46
C ARG A 133 8.93 16.99 2.95
N ARG A 134 8.26 17.71 2.04
CA ARG A 134 7.34 18.80 2.42
C ARG A 134 6.21 18.31 3.33
N SER A 135 5.69 17.13 3.07
CA SER A 135 4.64 16.53 3.90
C SER A 135 5.15 16.20 5.31
N LEU A 136 6.38 15.68 5.41
CA LEU A 136 7.02 15.42 6.70
C LEU A 136 7.35 16.72 7.45
N GLU A 137 7.84 17.76 6.79
CA GLU A 137 8.07 19.08 7.39
C GLU A 137 6.78 19.66 7.99
N ARG A 138 5.63 19.48 7.31
CA ARG A 138 4.33 19.92 7.83
C ARG A 138 3.92 19.12 9.08
N VAL A 139 4.13 17.83 9.08
CA VAL A 139 3.88 16.95 10.25
C VAL A 139 4.80 17.34 11.40
N GLU A 140 6.08 17.56 11.15
CA GLU A 140 7.07 18.01 12.14
C GLU A 140 6.64 19.31 12.84
N GLN A 141 6.18 20.31 12.06
CA GLN A 141 5.64 21.55 12.60
C GLN A 141 4.46 21.30 13.56
N GLN A 142 3.50 20.48 13.14
CA GLN A 142 2.33 20.16 13.96
C GLN A 142 2.69 19.38 15.24
N ILE A 143 3.66 18.46 15.16
CA ILE A 143 4.16 17.73 16.34
C ILE A 143 4.85 18.70 17.31
N ASN A 144 5.70 19.60 16.80
CA ASN A 144 6.41 20.59 17.61
C ASN A 144 5.45 21.58 18.29
N GLU A 145 4.41 22.05 17.58
CA GLU A 145 3.38 22.90 18.15
C GLU A 145 2.62 22.19 19.29
N ARG A 146 2.23 20.94 19.06
CA ARG A 146 1.55 20.14 20.08
C ARG A 146 2.42 19.85 21.30
N ALA A 147 3.70 19.51 21.10
CA ALA A 147 4.64 19.25 22.16
C ALA A 147 4.85 20.48 23.05
N LYS A 148 4.95 21.69 22.45
CA LYS A 148 5.03 22.95 23.21
C LYS A 148 3.79 23.18 24.07
N GLN A 149 2.58 22.95 23.51
CA GLN A 149 1.33 23.14 24.24
C GLN A 149 1.20 22.16 25.43
N LYS A 150 1.62 20.91 25.25
CA LYS A 150 1.54 19.87 26.28
C LYS A 150 2.78 19.77 27.17
N LYS A 151 3.83 20.57 26.93
CA LYS A 151 5.13 20.47 27.59
C LYS A 151 5.76 19.08 27.49
N LEU A 152 5.67 18.48 26.30
CA LEU A 152 6.22 17.15 25.98
C LEU A 152 7.45 17.28 25.09
N VAL A 153 8.26 16.21 25.08
CA VAL A 153 9.36 16.10 24.07
C VAL A 153 8.75 15.73 22.74
N PRO A 154 9.03 16.47 21.66
CA PRO A 154 8.48 16.17 20.34
C PRO A 154 9.04 14.86 19.80
N VAL A 155 8.19 14.06 19.16
CA VAL A 155 8.58 12.86 18.41
C VAL A 155 9.02 13.29 17.01
N PRO A 156 10.20 12.87 16.49
CA PRO A 156 10.59 13.16 15.11
C PRO A 156 9.56 12.69 14.09
N ALA A 157 9.29 13.48 13.05
CA ALA A 157 8.24 13.18 12.08
C ALA A 157 8.48 11.88 11.28
N ASP A 158 9.74 11.52 11.04
CA ASP A 158 10.13 10.25 10.41
C ASP A 158 9.77 9.04 11.29
N GLN A 159 10.06 9.12 12.60
CA GLN A 159 9.69 8.08 13.56
C GLN A 159 8.17 7.97 13.72
N PHE A 160 7.48 9.12 13.76
CA PHE A 160 6.02 9.15 13.74
C PHE A 160 5.45 8.49 12.49
N LEU A 161 5.96 8.81 11.29
CA LEU A 161 5.52 8.20 10.04
C LEU A 161 5.69 6.68 10.05
N VAL A 162 6.88 6.19 10.43
CA VAL A 162 7.16 4.76 10.47
C VAL A 162 6.26 4.06 11.49
N THR A 163 6.03 4.68 12.66
CA THR A 163 5.13 4.15 13.68
C THR A 163 3.68 4.11 13.20
N LEU A 164 3.19 5.19 12.59
CA LEU A 164 1.83 5.27 12.05
C LEU A 164 1.59 4.21 10.97
N VAL A 165 2.47 4.15 9.97
CA VAL A 165 2.39 3.20 8.86
C VAL A 165 2.55 1.77 9.38
N GLY A 166 3.59 1.48 10.15
CA GLY A 166 3.87 0.15 10.70
C GLY A 166 2.75 -0.39 11.58
N SER A 167 2.16 0.48 12.42
CA SER A 167 1.03 0.11 13.27
C SER A 167 -0.23 -0.25 12.48
N CYS A 168 -0.43 0.36 11.31
CA CYS A 168 -1.52 0.01 10.41
C CYS A 168 -1.23 -1.26 9.60
N LEU A 169 0.02 -1.43 9.14
CA LEU A 169 0.42 -2.49 8.21
C LEU A 169 0.59 -3.85 8.88
N TYR A 170 1.35 -3.87 9.98
CA TYR A 170 1.77 -5.12 10.63
C TYR A 170 0.62 -6.08 10.89
N PRO A 171 -0.55 -5.66 11.41
CA PRO A 171 -1.66 -6.56 11.67
C PRO A 171 -2.22 -7.26 10.42
N PHE A 172 -2.10 -6.66 9.24
CA PHE A 172 -2.55 -7.29 7.99
C PHE A 172 -1.53 -8.27 7.43
N VAL A 173 -0.24 -7.97 7.56
CA VAL A 173 0.85 -8.84 7.07
C VAL A 173 1.05 -10.05 7.98
N ALA A 174 0.93 -9.85 9.29
CA ALA A 174 1.22 -10.87 10.30
C ALA A 174 -0.05 -11.53 10.90
N GLN A 175 -1.19 -11.51 10.19
CA GLN A 175 -2.45 -12.09 10.69
C GLN A 175 -2.32 -13.50 11.29
N PRO A 176 -1.66 -14.48 10.63
CA PRO A 176 -1.52 -15.82 11.20
C PRO A 176 -0.74 -15.83 12.51
N MET A 177 0.34 -15.06 12.60
CA MET A 177 1.17 -14.96 13.79
C MET A 177 0.41 -14.31 14.95
N ILE A 178 -0.36 -13.24 14.67
CA ILE A 178 -1.18 -12.56 15.67
C ILE A 178 -2.30 -13.47 16.18
N ALA A 179 -2.97 -14.17 15.26
CA ALA A 179 -4.03 -15.10 15.62
C ALA A 179 -3.52 -16.20 16.56
N GLU A 180 -2.37 -16.81 16.24
CA GLU A 180 -1.75 -17.83 17.04
C GLU A 180 -1.28 -17.30 18.41
N ALA A 181 -0.51 -16.21 18.40
CA ALA A 181 0.04 -15.61 19.63
C ALA A 181 -1.03 -15.14 20.63
N LEU A 182 -2.20 -14.71 20.14
CA LEU A 182 -3.31 -14.24 20.97
C LEU A 182 -4.44 -15.28 21.13
N GLY A 183 -4.29 -16.49 20.62
CA GLY A 183 -5.30 -17.54 20.66
C GLY A 183 -6.63 -17.17 19.99
N LEU A 184 -6.57 -16.39 18.88
CA LEU A 184 -7.77 -15.87 18.23
C LEU A 184 -8.36 -16.87 17.24
N THR A 185 -9.65 -17.12 17.36
CA THR A 185 -10.41 -17.78 16.30
C THR A 185 -10.53 -16.86 15.08
N PRO A 186 -10.92 -17.37 13.89
CA PRO A 186 -11.16 -16.53 12.72
C PRO A 186 -12.17 -15.39 12.96
N LYS A 187 -13.17 -15.60 13.82
CA LYS A 187 -14.09 -14.54 14.27
C LYS A 187 -13.37 -13.54 15.17
N GLY A 188 -12.62 -14.03 16.16
CA GLY A 188 -11.83 -13.22 17.08
C GLY A 188 -10.83 -12.31 16.37
N LEU A 189 -10.16 -12.82 15.31
CA LEU A 189 -9.25 -12.01 14.49
C LEU A 189 -10.00 -10.88 13.76
N ARG A 190 -11.16 -11.16 13.17
CA ARG A 190 -11.98 -10.11 12.53
C ARG A 190 -12.42 -9.03 13.55
N ASP A 191 -12.81 -9.44 14.74
CA ASP A 191 -13.22 -8.52 15.80
C ASP A 191 -12.03 -7.71 16.34
N PHE A 192 -10.84 -8.34 16.46
CA PHE A 192 -9.58 -7.66 16.76
C PHE A 192 -9.26 -6.58 15.73
N MET A 193 -9.34 -6.88 14.45
CA MET A 193 -9.07 -5.92 13.37
C MET A 193 -10.06 -4.75 13.38
N LYS A 194 -11.35 -5.01 13.65
CA LYS A 194 -12.36 -3.94 13.80
C LYS A 194 -12.05 -3.03 14.99
N ARG A 195 -11.74 -3.60 16.17
CA ARG A 195 -11.38 -2.81 17.35
C ARG A 195 -10.12 -1.99 17.09
N ARG A 196 -9.10 -2.56 16.44
CA ARG A 196 -7.87 -1.85 16.13
C ARG A 196 -8.10 -0.59 15.29
N ARG A 197 -9.06 -0.62 14.35
CA ARG A 197 -9.45 0.56 13.56
C ARG A 197 -9.92 1.73 14.42
N THR A 198 -10.60 1.44 15.52
CA THR A 198 -11.16 2.46 16.44
C THR A 198 -10.19 2.83 17.57
N GLU A 199 -9.40 1.88 18.06
CA GLU A 199 -8.52 2.08 19.22
C GLU A 199 -7.14 2.63 18.84
N LEU A 200 -6.62 2.28 17.66
CA LEU A 200 -5.29 2.70 17.22
C LEU A 200 -5.12 4.23 17.16
N PRO A 201 -6.08 5.03 16.65
CA PRO A 201 -5.96 6.48 16.68
C PRO A 201 -5.76 7.04 18.09
N ALA A 202 -6.52 6.53 19.07
CA ALA A 202 -6.39 6.97 20.47
C ALA A 202 -5.02 6.61 21.05
N LEU A 203 -4.47 5.43 20.72
CA LEU A 203 -3.12 5.02 21.15
C LEU A 203 -2.05 5.95 20.55
N LEU A 204 -2.10 6.20 19.25
CA LEU A 204 -1.12 7.05 18.57
C LEU A 204 -1.18 8.51 19.04
N LYS A 205 -2.36 9.04 19.37
CA LYS A 205 -2.53 10.40 19.89
C LYS A 205 -1.95 10.58 21.30
N ARG A 206 -1.87 9.51 22.09
CA ARG A 206 -1.26 9.54 23.44
C ARG A 206 0.26 9.60 23.41
N THR A 207 0.87 9.14 22.31
CA THR A 207 2.34 9.18 22.14
C THR A 207 2.85 10.52 21.58
N LEU A 208 1.94 11.43 21.27
CA LEU A 208 2.16 12.79 20.78
C LEU A 208 1.64 13.80 21.80
#